data_09081ac7ff7c2ef48656c39fddf47b2e
#
_entry.id   09081ac7ff7c2ef48656c39fddf47b2e
#
_cell.length_a   1.000
_cell.length_b   1.000
_cell.length_c   1.000
_cell.angle_alpha   90.00
_cell.angle_beta   90.00
_cell.angle_gamma   90.00
#
_symmetry.space_group_name_H-M   'P 1'
#
loop_
_entity.id
_entity.type
_entity.pdbx_description
1 polymer ?
#
loop_
_entity_poly.entity_id
_entity_poly.type
_entity_poly.pdbx_seq_one_letter_code
_entity_poly.pdbx_strand_id
1 'polypeptide(L)'
;MCASIQTKILWDIGTAYDLFVSLRALHDPDVFGVRASWAAGVRSRLPAEHRQTLDLAVGQISPPLFFVHSLPAPKNAATVINALKQMPPSRILESLSFSYQTSAALKDTLLSARPGHKWTPAERQVLLENARLSEQYTQSTYLDGLLQTWSDRETFGVNYLKALEAFIDSFFAEEEQRILPVLKHGLSHAQMRAGSLSLPMLLEELTSGVRIEKIETYSKIVLAPSFWGSPYMFLDRLSPDTLLIVFGARPDSMAIIPGDIVPDALIRSLKALSDSTRLRILRYLAQAPHTATELSRALRLRPPTVLHHLNQLRMAGMVQILLSEDGDRQYSPRYDGFENTIDLLKNFVQGD
;
A
#
# COMPACT_ATOMS: atom_id res chain seq x y z
N MET A 1 -38.65 5.30 -2.06
CA MET A 1 -37.66 6.18 -1.41
C MET A 1 -36.66 5.26 -0.71
N CYS A 2 -35.51 4.97 -1.31
CA CYS A 2 -34.41 4.30 -0.58
C CYS A 2 -33.93 5.28 0.50
N ALA A 3 -34.02 4.90 1.76
CA ALA A 3 -33.41 5.64 2.84
C ALA A 3 -31.89 5.72 2.50
N SER A 4 -31.35 6.94 2.36
CA SER A 4 -29.90 7.12 2.21
C SER A 4 -29.25 6.53 3.46
N ILE A 5 -28.51 5.44 3.28
CA ILE A 5 -27.69 4.86 4.35
C ILE A 5 -26.66 5.93 4.70
N GLN A 6 -26.75 6.49 5.90
CA GLN A 6 -25.74 7.43 6.38
C GLN A 6 -24.48 6.64 6.71
N THR A 7 -23.47 6.75 5.88
CA THR A 7 -22.16 6.10 6.08
C THR A 7 -21.51 6.57 7.38
N LYS A 8 -21.18 5.63 8.28
CA LYS A 8 -20.51 5.92 9.55
C LYS A 8 -19.01 5.84 9.36
N ILE A 9 -18.29 6.90 9.68
CA ILE A 9 -16.82 6.90 9.75
C ILE A 9 -16.40 6.34 11.11
N LEU A 10 -15.53 5.33 11.07
CA LEU A 10 -14.85 4.74 12.22
C LEU A 10 -13.36 5.05 12.11
N TRP A 11 -12.70 5.22 13.24
CA TRP A 11 -11.29 5.54 13.31
C TRP A 11 -10.52 4.39 13.92
N ASP A 12 -9.41 4.04 13.31
CA ASP A 12 -8.45 3.07 13.83
C ASP A 12 -7.06 3.70 13.85
N ILE A 13 -6.20 3.22 14.74
CA ILE A 13 -4.81 3.67 14.82
C ILE A 13 -3.93 2.51 15.28
N GLY A 14 -2.79 2.35 14.62
CA GLY A 14 -1.80 1.36 15.02
C GLY A 14 -0.56 1.41 14.16
N THR A 15 0.59 1.37 14.80
CA THR A 15 1.89 1.23 14.15
C THR A 15 2.05 -0.13 13.47
N ALA A 16 1.21 -1.11 13.81
CA ALA A 16 1.17 -2.43 13.18
C ALA A 16 0.85 -2.37 11.67
N TYR A 17 0.09 -1.37 11.20
CA TYR A 17 -0.09 -1.15 9.77
C TYR A 17 1.25 -0.81 9.11
N ASP A 18 2.01 0.10 9.73
CA ASP A 18 3.31 0.54 9.23
C ASP A 18 4.40 -0.54 9.36
N LEU A 19 4.29 -1.48 10.29
CA LEU A 19 5.18 -2.63 10.36
C LEU A 19 5.21 -3.39 9.01
N PHE A 20 4.05 -3.71 8.47
CA PHE A 20 3.95 -4.46 7.21
C PHE A 20 4.15 -3.57 5.98
N VAL A 21 3.72 -2.30 6.04
CA VAL A 21 3.95 -1.35 4.93
C VAL A 21 5.42 -0.98 4.82
N SER A 22 6.14 -0.76 5.92
CA SER A 22 7.59 -0.49 5.89
C SER A 22 8.38 -1.69 5.39
N LEU A 23 8.01 -2.89 5.80
CA LEU A 23 8.61 -4.12 5.28
C LEU A 23 8.46 -4.20 3.76
N ARG A 24 7.27 -3.93 3.23
CA ARG A 24 7.03 -3.85 1.78
C ARG A 24 7.85 -2.74 1.13
N ALA A 25 7.90 -1.54 1.72
CA ALA A 25 8.63 -0.40 1.18
C ALA A 25 10.15 -0.63 1.09
N LEU A 26 10.72 -1.38 2.04
CA LEU A 26 12.14 -1.74 2.01
C LEU A 26 12.48 -2.80 0.95
N HIS A 27 11.50 -3.61 0.53
CA HIS A 27 11.68 -4.62 -0.52
C HIS A 27 11.39 -4.06 -1.92
N ASP A 28 10.47 -3.11 -2.04
CA ASP A 28 10.12 -2.42 -3.28
C ASP A 28 10.42 -0.91 -3.17
N PRO A 29 11.67 -0.50 -2.90
CA PRO A 29 12.00 0.88 -2.53
C PRO A 29 11.64 1.91 -3.61
N ASP A 30 11.78 1.56 -4.89
CA ASP A 30 11.45 2.45 -6.00
C ASP A 30 9.96 2.79 -6.05
N VAL A 31 9.10 1.83 -5.68
CA VAL A 31 7.66 2.02 -5.61
C VAL A 31 7.30 3.05 -4.55
N PHE A 32 7.92 2.98 -3.37
CA PHE A 32 7.64 3.86 -2.23
C PHE A 32 8.50 5.14 -2.20
N GLY A 33 9.38 5.33 -3.18
CA GLY A 33 10.27 6.48 -3.25
C GLY A 33 11.37 6.46 -2.18
N VAL A 34 11.71 5.29 -1.69
CA VAL A 34 12.83 5.08 -0.75
C VAL A 34 14.13 4.93 -1.55
N ARG A 35 15.24 5.51 -1.06
CA ARG A 35 16.53 5.27 -1.69
C ARG A 35 16.93 3.81 -1.60
N ALA A 36 17.15 3.15 -2.74
CA ALA A 36 17.48 1.72 -2.80
C ALA A 36 18.71 1.35 -1.95
N SER A 37 19.76 2.21 -1.94
CA SER A 37 20.95 2.00 -1.11
C SER A 37 20.68 2.02 0.38
N TRP A 38 19.77 2.91 0.85
CA TRP A 38 19.37 2.96 2.25
C TRP A 38 18.52 1.73 2.63
N ALA A 39 17.54 1.37 1.79
CA ALA A 39 16.73 0.16 2.00
C ALA A 39 17.61 -1.09 2.05
N ALA A 40 18.58 -1.23 1.16
CA ALA A 40 19.56 -2.32 1.19
C ALA A 40 20.39 -2.30 2.49
N GLY A 41 20.79 -1.12 2.97
CA GLY A 41 21.49 -0.95 4.24
C GLY A 41 20.68 -1.43 5.44
N VAL A 42 19.39 -1.10 5.52
CA VAL A 42 18.48 -1.60 6.56
C VAL A 42 18.36 -3.13 6.46
N ARG A 43 18.08 -3.66 5.28
CA ARG A 43 17.93 -5.11 5.06
C ARG A 43 19.22 -5.88 5.37
N SER A 44 20.40 -5.29 5.17
CA SER A 44 21.67 -5.92 5.47
C SER A 44 21.94 -6.17 6.96
N ARG A 45 21.19 -5.50 7.84
CA ARG A 45 21.26 -5.74 9.31
C ARG A 45 20.68 -7.10 9.71
N LEU A 46 19.86 -7.69 8.84
CA LEU A 46 19.25 -8.99 9.06
C LEU A 46 20.17 -10.14 8.62
N PRO A 47 20.18 -11.28 9.33
CA PRO A 47 20.78 -12.53 8.84
C PRO A 47 20.24 -12.92 7.46
N ALA A 48 21.05 -13.58 6.65
CA ALA A 48 20.70 -13.93 5.27
C ALA A 48 19.42 -14.78 5.16
N GLU A 49 19.24 -15.74 6.08
CA GLU A 49 18.05 -16.61 6.14
C GLU A 49 16.77 -15.82 6.43
N HIS A 50 16.84 -14.83 7.33
CA HIS A 50 15.69 -13.97 7.65
C HIS A 50 15.33 -13.06 6.47
N ARG A 51 16.35 -12.50 5.78
CA ARG A 51 16.12 -11.70 4.56
C ARG A 51 15.41 -12.51 3.49
N GLN A 52 15.90 -13.73 3.21
CA GLN A 52 15.29 -14.61 2.21
C GLN A 52 13.84 -14.94 2.55
N THR A 53 13.55 -15.21 3.83
CA THR A 53 12.18 -15.48 4.28
C THR A 53 11.27 -14.27 4.10
N LEU A 54 11.74 -13.06 4.44
CA LEU A 54 10.97 -11.83 4.27
C LEU A 54 10.82 -11.44 2.79
N ASP A 55 11.84 -11.61 1.96
CA ASP A 55 11.77 -11.42 0.51
C ASP A 55 10.69 -12.31 -0.11
N LEU A 56 10.67 -13.58 0.28
CA LEU A 56 9.67 -14.53 -0.18
C LEU A 56 8.26 -14.14 0.29
N ALA A 57 8.12 -13.77 1.57
CA ALA A 57 6.84 -13.34 2.15
C ALA A 57 6.29 -12.09 1.45
N VAL A 58 7.09 -11.05 1.26
CA VAL A 58 6.68 -9.80 0.61
C VAL A 58 6.27 -10.01 -0.85
N GLY A 59 6.90 -10.95 -1.54
CA GLY A 59 6.51 -11.34 -2.89
C GLY A 59 5.13 -12.02 -2.99
N GLN A 60 4.62 -12.58 -1.89
CA GLN A 60 3.39 -13.39 -1.86
C GLN A 60 2.26 -12.76 -1.03
N ILE A 61 2.60 -12.01 0.01
CA ILE A 61 1.66 -11.46 0.97
C ILE A 61 1.60 -9.94 0.79
N SER A 62 0.43 -9.42 0.45
CA SER A 62 0.15 -7.97 0.53
C SER A 62 0.13 -7.55 2.01
N PRO A 63 0.32 -6.25 2.33
CA PRO A 63 0.15 -5.81 3.72
C PRO A 63 -1.16 -6.35 4.31
N PRO A 64 -1.11 -7.10 5.40
CA PRO A 64 -2.25 -7.87 5.93
C PRO A 64 -3.20 -6.98 6.75
N LEU A 65 -3.90 -6.07 6.07
CA LEU A 65 -4.73 -5.04 6.72
C LEU A 65 -5.87 -5.64 7.53
N PHE A 66 -6.49 -6.71 7.01
CA PHE A 66 -7.56 -7.42 7.69
C PHE A 66 -7.09 -8.01 9.02
N PHE A 67 -5.92 -8.66 9.02
CA PHE A 67 -5.29 -9.19 10.23
C PHE A 67 -4.99 -8.07 11.23
N VAL A 68 -4.32 -6.99 10.80
CA VAL A 68 -3.98 -5.86 11.67
C VAL A 68 -5.24 -5.22 12.25
N HIS A 69 -6.28 -5.03 11.43
CA HIS A 69 -7.54 -4.46 11.92
C HIS A 69 -8.18 -5.33 13.01
N SER A 70 -8.07 -6.65 12.92
CA SER A 70 -8.64 -7.58 13.90
C SER A 70 -7.91 -7.63 15.24
N LEU A 71 -6.69 -7.07 15.33
CA LEU A 71 -5.90 -7.06 16.56
C LEU A 71 -6.53 -6.17 17.64
N PRO A 72 -6.37 -6.53 18.93
CA PRO A 72 -6.74 -5.64 20.03
C PRO A 72 -5.81 -4.42 20.09
N ALA A 73 -6.32 -3.34 20.68
CA ALA A 73 -5.48 -2.17 20.99
C ALA A 73 -4.55 -2.47 22.20
N PRO A 74 -3.33 -1.90 22.22
CA PRO A 74 -2.73 -1.09 21.16
C PRO A 74 -2.27 -1.96 19.99
N LYS A 75 -2.55 -1.53 18.76
CA LYS A 75 -2.13 -2.23 17.54
C LYS A 75 -0.69 -1.84 17.20
N ASN A 76 0.26 -2.51 17.81
CA ASN A 76 1.70 -2.25 17.68
C ASN A 76 2.48 -3.54 17.35
N ALA A 77 3.80 -3.43 17.16
CA ALA A 77 4.64 -4.57 16.82
C ALA A 77 4.54 -5.70 17.85
N ALA A 78 4.52 -5.37 19.14
CA ALA A 78 4.40 -6.36 20.21
C ALA A 78 3.08 -7.13 20.15
N THR A 79 1.96 -6.44 19.86
CA THR A 79 0.64 -7.07 19.69
C THR A 79 0.61 -8.00 18.49
N VAL A 80 1.26 -7.62 17.37
CA VAL A 80 1.42 -8.49 16.20
C VAL A 80 2.16 -9.77 16.58
N ILE A 81 3.33 -9.66 17.18
CA ILE A 81 4.15 -10.83 17.57
C ILE A 81 3.40 -11.73 18.55
N ASN A 82 2.74 -11.15 19.55
CA ASN A 82 1.96 -11.94 20.52
C ASN A 82 0.82 -12.70 19.83
N ALA A 83 0.09 -12.06 18.90
CA ALA A 83 -0.98 -12.73 18.17
C ALA A 83 -0.46 -13.87 17.29
N LEU A 84 0.67 -13.66 16.60
CA LEU A 84 1.30 -14.69 15.78
C LEU A 84 1.83 -15.87 16.63
N LYS A 85 2.41 -15.60 17.81
CA LYS A 85 2.89 -16.65 18.74
C LYS A 85 1.77 -17.50 19.34
N GLN A 86 0.56 -16.95 19.46
CA GLN A 86 -0.60 -17.67 20.02
C GLN A 86 -1.24 -18.63 19.03
N MET A 87 -0.91 -18.56 17.75
CA MET A 87 -1.48 -19.46 16.74
C MET A 87 -0.46 -20.54 16.32
N PRO A 88 -0.93 -21.70 15.83
CA PRO A 88 -0.04 -22.69 15.22
C PRO A 88 0.74 -22.09 14.05
N PRO A 89 2.04 -22.37 13.89
CA PRO A 89 2.84 -21.80 12.80
C PRO A 89 2.24 -22.02 11.41
N SER A 90 1.62 -23.18 11.17
CA SER A 90 0.93 -23.51 9.91
C SER A 90 -0.24 -22.58 9.58
N ARG A 91 -0.77 -21.85 10.56
CA ARG A 91 -1.90 -20.91 10.39
C ARG A 91 -1.44 -19.46 10.15
N ILE A 92 -0.16 -19.15 10.38
CA ILE A 92 0.38 -17.80 10.24
C ILE A 92 0.18 -17.28 8.81
N LEU A 93 0.60 -18.08 7.81
CA LEU A 93 0.47 -17.69 6.41
C LEU A 93 -0.99 -17.45 6.00
N GLU A 94 -1.90 -18.31 6.46
CA GLU A 94 -3.33 -18.17 6.20
C GLU A 94 -3.88 -16.87 6.80
N SER A 95 -3.54 -16.57 8.05
CA SER A 95 -4.05 -15.38 8.76
C SER A 95 -3.54 -14.06 8.17
N LEU A 96 -2.35 -14.06 7.57
CA LEU A 96 -1.77 -12.89 6.94
C LEU A 96 -2.20 -12.72 5.47
N SER A 97 -2.57 -13.82 4.79
CA SER A 97 -2.90 -13.80 3.35
C SER A 97 -4.39 -13.70 3.07
N PHE A 98 -5.24 -14.23 3.95
CA PHE A 98 -6.68 -14.29 3.71
C PHE A 98 -7.41 -13.12 4.36
N SER A 99 -8.24 -12.48 3.56
CA SER A 99 -9.17 -11.45 4.00
C SER A 99 -10.60 -11.84 3.69
N TYR A 100 -11.54 -10.96 3.99
CA TYR A 100 -12.93 -11.16 3.62
C TYR A 100 -13.13 -11.34 2.10
N GLN A 101 -12.30 -10.69 1.28
CA GLN A 101 -12.40 -10.74 -0.18
C GLN A 101 -11.79 -11.99 -0.81
N THR A 102 -11.02 -12.79 -0.06
CA THR A 102 -10.35 -13.97 -0.61
C THR A 102 -11.38 -15.02 -1.00
N SER A 103 -11.47 -15.34 -2.29
CA SER A 103 -12.43 -16.31 -2.82
C SER A 103 -12.18 -17.73 -2.27
N ALA A 104 -13.23 -18.53 -2.18
CA ALA A 104 -13.11 -19.94 -1.77
C ALA A 104 -12.16 -20.70 -2.71
N ALA A 105 -12.27 -20.48 -4.01
CA ALA A 105 -11.41 -21.14 -5.00
C ALA A 105 -9.91 -20.84 -4.75
N LEU A 106 -9.56 -19.58 -4.44
CA LEU A 106 -8.18 -19.21 -4.13
C LEU A 106 -7.70 -19.86 -2.83
N LYS A 107 -8.54 -19.84 -1.77
CA LYS A 107 -8.22 -20.50 -0.49
C LYS A 107 -7.98 -21.99 -0.69
N ASP A 108 -8.89 -22.69 -1.35
CA ASP A 108 -8.81 -24.13 -1.57
C ASP A 108 -7.56 -24.48 -2.41
N THR A 109 -7.27 -23.70 -3.45
CA THR A 109 -6.08 -23.89 -4.28
C THR A 109 -4.81 -23.75 -3.44
N LEU A 110 -4.65 -22.65 -2.67
CA LEU A 110 -3.46 -22.44 -1.85
C LEU A 110 -3.34 -23.49 -0.74
N LEU A 111 -4.44 -23.87 -0.10
CA LEU A 111 -4.45 -24.88 0.96
C LEU A 111 -4.22 -26.30 0.43
N SER A 112 -4.39 -26.56 -0.85
CA SER A 112 -4.09 -27.86 -1.47
C SER A 112 -2.59 -28.13 -1.65
N ALA A 113 -1.75 -27.08 -1.64
CA ALA A 113 -0.31 -27.20 -1.83
C ALA A 113 0.34 -28.15 -0.82
N ARG A 114 1.23 -29.03 -1.30
CA ARG A 114 2.00 -30.03 -0.51
C ARG A 114 3.42 -30.12 -1.09
N PRO A 115 4.38 -30.64 -0.35
CA PRO A 115 5.70 -30.96 -0.89
C PRO A 115 5.58 -31.84 -2.14
N GLY A 116 6.20 -31.41 -3.24
CA GLY A 116 6.12 -32.10 -4.53
C GLY A 116 4.88 -31.79 -5.37
N HIS A 117 3.95 -30.95 -4.90
CA HIS A 117 2.81 -30.49 -5.68
C HIS A 117 3.26 -29.72 -6.94
N LYS A 118 2.48 -29.86 -8.02
CA LYS A 118 2.65 -29.07 -9.24
C LYS A 118 1.31 -28.46 -9.59
N TRP A 119 1.27 -27.14 -9.72
CA TRP A 119 0.05 -26.45 -10.08
C TRP A 119 -0.53 -26.95 -11.40
N THR A 120 -1.72 -27.47 -11.38
CA THR A 120 -2.50 -27.80 -12.59
C THR A 120 -2.83 -26.54 -13.40
N PRO A 121 -3.19 -26.65 -14.68
CA PRO A 121 -3.61 -25.49 -15.48
C PRO A 121 -4.76 -24.69 -14.85
N ALA A 122 -5.75 -25.38 -14.24
CA ALA A 122 -6.87 -24.73 -13.56
C ALA A 122 -6.43 -23.97 -12.29
N GLU A 123 -5.59 -24.57 -11.45
CA GLU A 123 -5.02 -23.92 -10.27
C GLU A 123 -4.18 -22.69 -10.66
N ARG A 124 -3.33 -22.82 -11.70
CA ARG A 124 -2.54 -21.69 -12.22
C ARG A 124 -3.42 -20.52 -12.66
N GLN A 125 -4.54 -20.81 -13.33
CA GLN A 125 -5.49 -19.77 -13.73
C GLN A 125 -6.05 -19.05 -12.50
N VAL A 126 -6.54 -19.77 -11.49
CA VAL A 126 -7.06 -19.18 -10.24
C VAL A 126 -6.00 -18.32 -9.54
N LEU A 127 -4.75 -18.81 -9.45
CA LEU A 127 -3.66 -18.08 -8.80
C LEU A 127 -3.30 -16.80 -9.57
N LEU A 128 -3.24 -16.84 -10.90
CA LEU A 128 -2.87 -15.69 -11.73
C LEU A 128 -3.98 -14.64 -11.85
N GLU A 129 -5.25 -15.03 -11.82
CA GLU A 129 -6.39 -14.10 -11.79
C GLU A 129 -6.41 -13.27 -10.48
N ASN A 130 -5.88 -13.84 -9.40
CA ASN A 130 -5.78 -13.17 -8.10
C ASN A 130 -4.40 -12.55 -7.84
N ALA A 131 -3.45 -12.72 -8.77
CA ALA A 131 -2.10 -12.21 -8.61
C ALA A 131 -2.04 -10.69 -8.78
N ARG A 132 -1.39 -10.01 -7.81
CA ARG A 132 -0.96 -8.62 -7.95
C ARG A 132 0.52 -8.63 -8.33
N LEU A 133 0.81 -9.06 -9.57
CA LEU A 133 2.18 -9.13 -10.06
C LEU A 133 2.76 -7.71 -10.16
N SER A 134 3.86 -7.46 -9.48
CA SER A 134 4.70 -6.30 -9.75
C SER A 134 5.54 -6.58 -11.02
N GLU A 135 6.04 -5.52 -11.67
CA GLU A 135 6.87 -5.65 -12.88
C GLU A 135 8.14 -6.51 -12.65
N GLN A 136 8.52 -6.73 -11.39
CA GLN A 136 9.72 -7.49 -11.01
C GLN A 136 9.51 -9.01 -11.00
N TYR A 137 8.25 -9.49 -10.99
CA TYR A 137 7.96 -10.91 -10.91
C TYR A 137 7.39 -11.45 -12.21
N THR A 138 8.06 -12.45 -12.78
CA THR A 138 7.45 -13.27 -13.85
C THR A 138 6.35 -14.16 -13.25
N GLN A 139 5.40 -14.59 -14.08
CA GLN A 139 4.37 -15.53 -13.65
C GLN A 139 4.97 -16.81 -13.05
N SER A 140 6.10 -17.30 -13.62
CA SER A 140 6.78 -18.48 -13.12
C SER A 140 7.35 -18.27 -11.72
N THR A 141 8.12 -17.20 -11.52
CA THR A 141 8.72 -16.91 -10.20
C THR A 141 7.68 -16.69 -9.12
N TYR A 142 6.53 -16.08 -9.45
CA TYR A 142 5.41 -15.93 -8.55
C TYR A 142 4.79 -17.27 -8.14
N LEU A 143 4.49 -18.15 -9.12
CA LEU A 143 3.90 -19.48 -8.86
C LEU A 143 4.86 -20.40 -8.10
N ASP A 144 6.15 -20.33 -8.41
CA ASP A 144 7.17 -21.11 -7.68
C ASP A 144 7.30 -20.61 -6.23
N GLY A 145 7.26 -19.30 -6.01
CA GLY A 145 7.24 -18.72 -4.67
C GLY A 145 6.01 -19.12 -3.87
N LEU A 146 4.80 -19.12 -4.48
CA LEU A 146 3.60 -19.64 -3.83
C LEU A 146 3.75 -21.09 -3.43
N LEU A 147 4.28 -21.92 -4.32
CA LEU A 147 4.50 -23.33 -4.01
C LEU A 147 5.49 -23.52 -2.85
N GLN A 148 6.58 -22.78 -2.86
CA GLN A 148 7.59 -22.81 -1.80
C GLN A 148 7.02 -22.43 -0.43
N THR A 149 6.14 -21.41 -0.37
CA THR A 149 5.56 -20.95 0.91
C THR A 149 4.41 -21.84 1.38
N TRP A 150 3.51 -22.24 0.47
CA TRP A 150 2.27 -22.92 0.84
C TRP A 150 2.40 -24.43 0.97
N SER A 151 3.44 -25.06 0.37
CA SER A 151 3.65 -26.51 0.50
C SER A 151 4.10 -26.94 1.89
N ASP A 152 4.83 -26.08 2.61
CA ASP A 152 5.29 -26.33 3.99
C ASP A 152 5.01 -25.10 4.86
N ARG A 153 3.73 -24.88 5.16
CA ARG A 153 3.26 -23.75 5.96
C ARG A 153 3.80 -23.76 7.39
N GLU A 154 4.06 -24.92 7.94
CA GLU A 154 4.61 -25.04 9.31
C GLU A 154 6.02 -24.46 9.38
N THR A 155 6.93 -24.94 8.53
CA THR A 155 8.31 -24.42 8.48
C THR A 155 8.34 -22.95 8.07
N PHE A 156 7.52 -22.56 7.08
CA PHE A 156 7.42 -21.16 6.69
C PHE A 156 6.97 -20.27 7.86
N GLY A 157 5.94 -20.66 8.60
CA GLY A 157 5.41 -19.88 9.73
C GLY A 157 6.43 -19.70 10.85
N VAL A 158 7.16 -20.75 11.20
CA VAL A 158 8.28 -20.68 12.19
C VAL A 158 9.35 -19.69 11.74
N ASN A 159 9.79 -19.80 10.48
CA ASN A 159 10.86 -18.95 9.94
C ASN A 159 10.40 -17.51 9.77
N TYR A 160 9.15 -17.30 9.34
CA TYR A 160 8.57 -15.97 9.17
C TYR A 160 8.46 -15.23 10.51
N LEU A 161 8.00 -15.90 11.57
CA LEU A 161 7.90 -15.30 12.89
C LEU A 161 9.28 -14.84 13.38
N LYS A 162 10.31 -15.69 13.29
CA LYS A 162 11.69 -15.34 13.65
C LYS A 162 12.23 -14.17 12.81
N ALA A 163 11.97 -14.19 11.51
CA ALA A 163 12.42 -13.14 10.61
C ALA A 163 11.73 -11.81 10.90
N LEU A 164 10.43 -11.83 11.24
CA LEU A 164 9.67 -10.62 11.61
C LEU A 164 10.17 -10.06 12.96
N GLU A 165 10.45 -10.91 13.96
CA GLU A 165 11.07 -10.48 15.22
C GLU A 165 12.42 -9.80 14.97
N ALA A 166 13.30 -10.44 14.17
CA ALA A 166 14.59 -9.86 13.83
C ALA A 166 14.46 -8.52 13.07
N PHE A 167 13.45 -8.36 12.21
CA PHE A 167 13.15 -7.10 11.54
C PHE A 167 12.72 -6.02 12.53
N ILE A 168 11.86 -6.37 13.48
CA ILE A 168 11.42 -5.43 14.53
C ILE A 168 12.63 -4.98 15.35
N ASP A 169 13.45 -5.91 15.83
CA ASP A 169 14.59 -5.61 16.69
C ASP A 169 15.68 -4.78 15.97
N SER A 170 15.91 -5.06 14.68
CA SER A 170 16.98 -4.39 13.92
C SER A 170 16.58 -3.05 13.32
N PHE A 171 15.28 -2.78 13.18
CA PHE A 171 14.79 -1.58 12.50
C PHE A 171 13.47 -1.03 13.07
N PHE A 172 12.41 -1.86 13.14
CA PHE A 172 11.07 -1.30 13.33
C PHE A 172 10.81 -0.80 14.74
N ALA A 173 11.45 -1.33 15.77
CA ALA A 173 11.25 -0.90 17.17
C ALA A 173 11.59 0.57 17.37
N GLU A 174 12.68 1.06 16.77
CA GLU A 174 13.07 2.47 16.78
C GLU A 174 12.13 3.30 15.91
N GLU A 175 11.83 2.79 14.73
CA GLU A 175 10.92 3.42 13.78
C GLU A 175 9.51 3.59 14.34
N GLU A 176 9.00 2.60 15.06
CA GLU A 176 7.69 2.64 15.71
C GLU A 176 7.55 3.82 16.66
N GLN A 177 8.60 4.11 17.44
CA GLN A 177 8.63 5.26 18.35
C GLN A 177 8.63 6.58 17.57
N ARG A 178 9.37 6.65 16.47
CA ARG A 178 9.47 7.83 15.61
C ARG A 178 8.15 8.18 14.94
N ILE A 179 7.43 7.18 14.42
CA ILE A 179 6.22 7.41 13.61
C ILE A 179 4.94 7.59 14.46
N LEU A 180 4.87 7.04 15.65
CA LEU A 180 3.66 7.08 16.46
C LEU A 180 3.10 8.50 16.71
N PRO A 181 3.91 9.53 17.03
CA PRO A 181 3.43 10.91 17.15
C PRO A 181 2.82 11.43 15.83
N VAL A 182 3.43 11.09 14.69
CA VAL A 182 2.95 11.49 13.36
C VAL A 182 1.60 10.85 13.05
N LEU A 183 1.43 9.57 13.36
CA LEU A 183 0.15 8.88 13.19
C LEU A 183 -0.95 9.50 14.05
N LYS A 184 -0.67 9.85 15.31
CA LYS A 184 -1.62 10.53 16.19
C LYS A 184 -2.01 11.89 15.64
N HIS A 185 -1.06 12.66 15.16
CA HIS A 185 -1.31 13.96 14.54
C HIS A 185 -2.15 13.82 13.28
N GLY A 186 -1.78 12.89 12.38
CA GLY A 186 -2.52 12.61 11.15
C GLY A 186 -3.96 12.16 11.40
N LEU A 187 -4.17 11.32 12.44
CA LEU A 187 -5.51 10.92 12.85
C LEU A 187 -6.34 12.12 13.35
N SER A 188 -5.77 12.95 14.22
CA SER A 188 -6.46 14.13 14.76
C SER A 188 -6.80 15.13 13.66
N HIS A 189 -5.89 15.34 12.69
CA HIS A 189 -6.13 16.17 11.52
C HIS A 189 -7.28 15.62 10.68
N ALA A 190 -7.26 14.32 10.36
CA ALA A 190 -8.31 13.68 9.59
C ALA A 190 -9.68 13.75 10.27
N GLN A 191 -9.73 13.60 11.60
CA GLN A 191 -10.96 13.76 12.39
C GLN A 191 -11.51 15.18 12.33
N MET A 192 -10.65 16.18 12.43
CA MET A 192 -11.04 17.59 12.29
C MET A 192 -11.59 17.87 10.88
N ARG A 193 -10.93 17.38 9.84
CA ARG A 193 -11.39 17.54 8.44
C ARG A 193 -12.73 16.84 8.19
N ALA A 194 -12.97 15.70 8.80
CA ALA A 194 -14.25 14.96 8.71
C ALA A 194 -15.44 15.78 9.27
N GLY A 195 -15.20 16.72 10.18
CA GLY A 195 -16.24 17.64 10.67
C GLY A 195 -16.66 18.73 9.68
N SER A 196 -15.85 18.97 8.64
CA SER A 196 -16.07 20.09 7.69
C SER A 196 -16.24 19.66 6.23
N LEU A 197 -15.86 18.44 5.88
CA LEU A 197 -15.91 17.94 4.50
C LEU A 197 -16.97 16.84 4.33
N SER A 198 -17.53 16.74 3.12
CA SER A 198 -18.28 15.56 2.74
C SER A 198 -17.35 14.33 2.66
N LEU A 199 -17.90 13.12 2.83
CA LEU A 199 -17.10 11.89 2.81
C LEU A 199 -16.26 11.74 1.52
N PRO A 200 -16.77 11.96 0.30
CA PRO A 200 -15.95 11.90 -0.90
C PRO A 200 -14.78 12.90 -0.89
N MET A 201 -15.03 14.13 -0.45
CA MET A 201 -13.99 15.17 -0.38
C MET A 201 -12.93 14.84 0.69
N LEU A 202 -13.36 14.33 1.84
CA LEU A 202 -12.45 13.88 2.88
C LEU A 202 -11.52 12.77 2.36
N LEU A 203 -12.09 11.77 1.69
CA LEU A 203 -11.30 10.66 1.15
C LEU A 203 -10.34 11.13 0.06
N GLU A 204 -10.78 12.01 -0.83
CA GLU A 204 -9.93 12.59 -1.86
C GLU A 204 -8.73 13.33 -1.25
N GLU A 205 -8.95 14.12 -0.18
CA GLU A 205 -7.88 14.80 0.55
C GLU A 205 -6.93 13.81 1.22
N LEU A 206 -7.43 12.85 2.01
CA LEU A 206 -6.63 11.90 2.77
C LEU A 206 -5.86 10.91 1.89
N THR A 207 -6.33 10.66 0.67
CA THR A 207 -5.71 9.68 -0.25
C THR A 207 -4.92 10.33 -1.39
N SER A 208 -4.64 11.61 -1.29
CA SER A 208 -3.91 12.37 -2.30
C SER A 208 -4.55 12.28 -3.70
N GLY A 209 -5.89 12.48 -3.76
CA GLY A 209 -6.63 12.58 -5.02
C GLY A 209 -7.22 11.27 -5.52
N VAL A 210 -7.57 10.32 -4.65
CA VAL A 210 -8.33 9.13 -5.07
C VAL A 210 -9.81 9.33 -4.76
N ARG A 211 -10.65 9.27 -5.78
CA ARG A 211 -12.11 9.24 -5.68
C ARG A 211 -12.58 7.81 -5.86
N ILE A 212 -13.44 7.35 -4.97
CA ILE A 212 -14.05 6.02 -5.01
C ILE A 212 -15.53 6.21 -5.35
N GLU A 213 -15.97 5.67 -6.49
CA GLU A 213 -17.38 5.72 -6.86
C GLU A 213 -18.24 4.98 -5.84
N LYS A 214 -19.43 5.54 -5.59
CA LYS A 214 -20.43 4.95 -4.70
C LYS A 214 -19.90 4.57 -3.32
N ILE A 215 -18.93 5.32 -2.81
CA ILE A 215 -18.37 5.08 -1.47
C ILE A 215 -19.46 5.10 -0.39
N GLU A 216 -20.55 5.84 -0.62
CA GLU A 216 -21.70 5.95 0.26
C GLU A 216 -22.55 4.67 0.32
N THR A 217 -22.29 3.66 -0.51
CA THR A 217 -22.95 2.35 -0.41
C THR A 217 -22.47 1.53 0.78
N TYR A 218 -21.28 1.86 1.32
CA TYR A 218 -20.80 1.24 2.54
C TYR A 218 -21.47 1.88 3.74
N SER A 219 -22.00 1.04 4.66
CA SER A 219 -22.57 1.55 5.92
C SER A 219 -21.50 2.02 6.90
N LYS A 220 -20.25 1.49 6.76
CA LYS A 220 -19.13 1.83 7.62
C LYS A 220 -17.84 1.97 6.80
N ILE A 221 -17.06 3.00 7.12
CA ILE A 221 -15.71 3.18 6.61
C ILE A 221 -14.78 3.34 7.80
N VAL A 222 -13.79 2.46 7.88
CA VAL A 222 -12.71 2.54 8.87
C VAL A 222 -11.54 3.27 8.26
N LEU A 223 -11.09 4.35 8.89
CA LEU A 223 -9.94 5.15 8.45
C LEU A 223 -8.79 4.96 9.42
N ALA A 224 -7.61 4.60 8.91
CA ALA A 224 -6.39 4.44 9.70
C ALA A 224 -5.21 5.17 9.04
N PRO A 225 -4.43 5.96 9.79
CA PRO A 225 -3.24 6.63 9.26
C PRO A 225 -2.07 5.66 9.12
N SER A 226 -1.22 5.88 8.11
CA SER A 226 0.06 5.21 7.92
C SER A 226 1.13 6.22 7.52
N PHE A 227 2.29 6.16 8.15
CA PHE A 227 3.45 6.97 7.82
C PHE A 227 4.13 6.47 6.54
N TRP A 228 4.42 5.17 6.51
CA TRP A 228 5.09 4.51 5.39
C TRP A 228 4.20 4.36 4.17
N GLY A 229 2.87 4.43 4.37
CA GLY A 229 1.89 4.38 3.30
C GLY A 229 1.89 5.62 2.40
N SER A 230 2.36 6.79 2.88
CA SER A 230 2.36 8.02 2.06
C SER A 230 3.26 7.89 0.82
N PRO A 231 2.78 8.29 -0.34
CA PRO A 231 1.49 8.89 -0.69
C PRO A 231 0.44 7.86 -1.17
N TYR A 232 0.63 6.59 -0.89
CA TYR A 232 -0.35 5.56 -1.23
C TYR A 232 -1.51 5.52 -0.24
N MET A 233 -2.56 4.85 -0.64
CA MET A 233 -3.57 4.31 0.24
C MET A 233 -3.66 2.80 0.03
N PHE A 234 -4.12 2.10 1.06
CA PHE A 234 -4.42 0.67 0.98
C PHE A 234 -5.88 0.45 1.33
N LEU A 235 -6.52 -0.45 0.61
CA LEU A 235 -7.93 -0.78 0.79
C LEU A 235 -8.07 -2.26 1.14
N ASP A 236 -8.93 -2.55 2.10
CA ASP A 236 -9.41 -3.91 2.35
C ASP A 236 -10.88 -3.90 2.75
N ARG A 237 -11.64 -4.88 2.30
CA ARG A 237 -13.04 -5.02 2.63
C ARG A 237 -13.17 -5.92 3.85
N LEU A 238 -13.68 -5.38 4.95
CA LEU A 238 -13.81 -6.12 6.21
C LEU A 238 -15.09 -6.95 6.28
N SER A 239 -16.15 -6.48 5.62
CA SER A 239 -17.46 -7.15 5.49
C SER A 239 -18.17 -6.63 4.23
N PRO A 240 -19.37 -7.15 3.88
CA PRO A 240 -20.13 -6.66 2.73
C PRO A 240 -20.37 -5.14 2.73
N ASP A 241 -20.46 -4.54 3.91
CA ASP A 241 -20.86 -3.16 4.15
C ASP A 241 -19.78 -2.30 4.83
N THR A 242 -18.60 -2.86 5.08
CA THR A 242 -17.51 -2.18 5.80
C THR A 242 -16.22 -2.18 5.00
N LEU A 243 -15.68 -1.00 4.72
CA LEU A 243 -14.41 -0.79 4.01
C LEU A 243 -13.36 -0.23 4.98
N LEU A 244 -12.15 -0.80 4.97
CA LEU A 244 -10.97 -0.25 5.62
C LEU A 244 -10.14 0.52 4.60
N ILE A 245 -9.78 1.75 4.94
CA ILE A 245 -8.88 2.61 4.17
C ILE A 245 -7.72 3.00 5.08
N VAL A 246 -6.53 2.55 4.73
CA VAL A 246 -5.29 3.01 5.36
C VAL A 246 -4.72 4.12 4.47
N PHE A 247 -4.68 5.35 4.99
CA PHE A 247 -4.29 6.54 4.26
C PHE A 247 -2.91 7.06 4.68
N GLY A 248 -2.23 7.75 3.77
CA GLY A 248 -0.92 8.35 4.05
C GLY A 248 -1.03 9.52 5.02
N ALA A 249 -0.30 9.47 6.14
CA ALA A 249 -0.32 10.49 7.19
C ALA A 249 1.02 11.21 7.38
N ARG A 250 2.05 10.86 6.59
CA ARG A 250 3.33 11.55 6.64
C ARG A 250 3.22 12.92 5.99
N PRO A 251 3.59 14.03 6.70
CA PRO A 251 3.63 15.36 6.12
C PRO A 251 4.57 15.43 4.90
N ASP A 252 4.21 16.20 3.89
CA ASP A 252 5.02 16.37 2.67
C ASP A 252 6.39 17.01 2.95
N SER A 253 6.50 17.80 4.03
CA SER A 253 7.75 18.39 4.51
C SER A 253 8.67 17.38 5.21
N MET A 254 8.19 16.19 5.54
CA MET A 254 8.94 15.18 6.30
C MET A 254 9.51 14.11 5.40
N ALA A 255 10.83 13.86 5.50
CA ALA A 255 11.48 12.78 4.79
C ALA A 255 11.14 11.40 5.40
N ILE A 256 11.07 10.38 4.53
CA ILE A 256 10.86 8.99 4.97
C ILE A 256 12.10 8.45 5.69
N ILE A 257 13.29 8.84 5.19
CA ILE A 257 14.59 8.44 5.75
C ILE A 257 14.94 9.37 6.90
N PRO A 258 15.20 8.85 8.10
CA PRO A 258 15.64 9.68 9.23
C PRO A 258 16.89 10.49 8.89
N GLY A 259 16.88 11.79 9.23
CA GLY A 259 18.01 12.69 9.01
C GLY A 259 18.17 13.24 7.58
N ASP A 260 17.33 12.85 6.63
CA ASP A 260 17.31 13.53 5.32
C ASP A 260 16.69 14.91 5.47
N ILE A 261 17.38 15.90 4.87
CA ILE A 261 16.94 17.30 4.89
C ILE A 261 15.94 17.56 3.76
N VAL A 262 16.12 16.89 2.60
CA VAL A 262 15.28 17.14 1.43
C VAL A 262 14.01 16.28 1.52
N PRO A 263 12.81 16.89 1.54
CA PRO A 263 11.57 16.14 1.57
C PRO A 263 11.42 15.22 0.36
N ASP A 264 11.02 13.97 0.58
CA ASP A 264 10.80 13.01 -0.52
C ASP A 264 9.71 13.45 -1.47
N ALA A 265 8.69 14.14 -0.97
CA ALA A 265 7.61 14.69 -1.78
C ALA A 265 8.16 15.69 -2.81
N LEU A 266 9.08 16.57 -2.41
CA LEU A 266 9.72 17.52 -3.30
C LEU A 266 10.53 16.81 -4.39
N ILE A 267 11.36 15.84 -4.01
CA ILE A 267 12.17 15.07 -4.97
C ILE A 267 11.29 14.32 -5.97
N ARG A 268 10.21 13.68 -5.50
CA ARG A 268 9.27 12.96 -6.39
C ARG A 268 8.59 13.91 -7.38
N SER A 269 8.12 15.06 -6.91
CA SER A 269 7.43 16.04 -7.73
C SER A 269 8.36 16.62 -8.81
N LEU A 270 9.57 17.02 -8.46
CA LEU A 270 10.56 17.54 -9.40
C LEU A 270 10.94 16.46 -10.43
N LYS A 271 11.21 15.22 -10.02
CA LYS A 271 11.46 14.10 -10.92
C LYS A 271 10.28 13.82 -11.84
N ALA A 272 9.06 13.90 -11.35
CA ALA A 272 7.87 13.69 -12.17
C ALA A 272 7.76 14.75 -13.28
N LEU A 273 8.04 16.00 -12.98
CA LEU A 273 7.92 17.12 -13.94
C LEU A 273 9.11 17.22 -14.90
N SER A 274 10.23 16.56 -14.64
CA SER A 274 11.41 16.58 -15.51
C SER A 274 11.34 15.69 -16.76
N ASP A 275 10.28 14.90 -16.92
CA ASP A 275 10.11 13.94 -18.01
C ASP A 275 9.12 14.48 -19.07
N SER A 276 9.54 14.53 -20.33
CA SER A 276 8.75 15.08 -21.43
C SER A 276 7.47 14.28 -21.72
N THR A 277 7.49 12.96 -21.54
CA THR A 277 6.32 12.12 -21.75
C THR A 277 5.26 12.39 -20.68
N ARG A 278 5.69 12.56 -19.44
CA ARG A 278 4.78 12.91 -18.33
C ARG A 278 4.14 14.30 -18.53
N LEU A 279 4.91 15.28 -19.01
CA LEU A 279 4.35 16.59 -19.37
C LEU A 279 3.33 16.49 -20.50
N ARG A 280 3.57 15.63 -21.50
CA ARG A 280 2.59 15.34 -22.56
C ARG A 280 1.31 14.69 -22.00
N ILE A 281 1.44 13.70 -21.10
CA ILE A 281 0.30 13.07 -20.43
C ILE A 281 -0.51 14.12 -19.69
N LEU A 282 0.11 14.97 -18.87
CA LEU A 282 -0.58 16.06 -18.15
C LEU A 282 -1.33 16.98 -19.10
N ARG A 283 -0.76 17.31 -20.26
CA ARG A 283 -1.41 18.14 -21.27
C ARG A 283 -2.65 17.48 -21.88
N TYR A 284 -2.64 16.15 -22.08
CA TYR A 284 -3.83 15.41 -22.53
C TYR A 284 -4.89 15.39 -21.43
N LEU A 285 -4.49 15.08 -20.20
CA LEU A 285 -5.38 15.02 -19.05
C LEU A 285 -6.04 16.38 -18.74
N ALA A 286 -5.36 17.49 -19.03
CA ALA A 286 -5.91 18.84 -18.87
C ALA A 286 -7.10 19.14 -19.82
N GLN A 287 -7.26 18.38 -20.89
CA GLN A 287 -8.38 18.55 -21.84
C GLN A 287 -9.61 17.76 -21.40
N ALA A 288 -9.41 16.52 -20.91
CA ALA A 288 -10.46 15.64 -20.38
C ALA A 288 -9.85 14.52 -19.55
N PRO A 289 -10.60 13.88 -18.63
CA PRO A 289 -10.19 12.64 -18.00
C PRO A 289 -10.00 11.53 -19.02
N HIS A 290 -8.96 10.72 -18.84
CA HIS A 290 -8.63 9.61 -19.74
C HIS A 290 -8.26 8.35 -18.96
N THR A 291 -8.52 7.19 -19.57
CA THR A 291 -7.97 5.90 -19.16
C THR A 291 -6.53 5.73 -19.65
N ALA A 292 -5.78 4.79 -19.03
CA ALA A 292 -4.43 4.46 -19.50
C ALA A 292 -4.41 3.93 -20.94
N THR A 293 -5.46 3.22 -21.35
CA THR A 293 -5.62 2.69 -22.70
C THR A 293 -5.79 3.81 -23.74
N GLU A 294 -6.63 4.81 -23.46
CA GLU A 294 -6.81 5.97 -24.33
C GLU A 294 -5.53 6.78 -24.48
N LEU A 295 -4.83 7.05 -23.38
CA LEU A 295 -3.53 7.71 -23.40
C LEU A 295 -2.48 6.92 -24.19
N SER A 296 -2.48 5.59 -24.08
CA SER A 296 -1.54 4.76 -24.82
C SER A 296 -1.72 4.87 -26.33
N ARG A 297 -2.98 4.93 -26.79
CA ARG A 297 -3.30 5.17 -28.20
C ARG A 297 -2.91 6.59 -28.64
N ALA A 298 -3.26 7.60 -27.85
CA ALA A 298 -2.97 9.01 -28.17
C ALA A 298 -1.48 9.31 -28.23
N LEU A 299 -0.70 8.72 -27.35
CA LEU A 299 0.75 8.92 -27.23
C LEU A 299 1.57 7.95 -28.07
N ARG A 300 0.95 6.90 -28.65
CA ARG A 300 1.59 5.78 -29.34
C ARG A 300 2.63 5.06 -28.48
N LEU A 301 2.27 4.83 -27.22
CA LEU A 301 3.08 4.13 -26.23
C LEU A 301 2.40 2.80 -25.83
N ARG A 302 3.18 1.87 -25.27
CA ARG A 302 2.62 0.63 -24.72
C ARG A 302 1.85 0.92 -23.44
N PRO A 303 0.70 0.24 -23.15
CA PRO A 303 -0.07 0.47 -21.93
C PRO A 303 0.74 0.36 -20.63
N PRO A 304 1.66 -0.60 -20.43
CA PRO A 304 2.49 -0.65 -19.25
C PRO A 304 3.36 0.61 -19.06
N THR A 305 3.91 1.15 -20.15
CA THR A 305 4.71 2.38 -20.11
C THR A 305 3.87 3.58 -19.65
N VAL A 306 2.63 3.70 -20.18
CA VAL A 306 1.72 4.78 -19.77
C VAL A 306 1.32 4.63 -18.30
N LEU A 307 1.01 3.40 -17.86
CA LEU A 307 0.71 3.14 -16.45
C LEU A 307 1.87 3.49 -15.53
N HIS A 308 3.10 3.20 -15.94
CA HIS A 308 4.30 3.62 -15.20
C HIS A 308 4.37 5.15 -15.06
N HIS A 309 4.20 5.91 -16.17
CA HIS A 309 4.21 7.37 -16.11
C HIS A 309 3.05 7.93 -15.27
N LEU A 310 1.84 7.38 -15.41
CA LEU A 310 0.69 7.77 -14.60
C LEU A 310 0.92 7.50 -13.10
N ASN A 311 1.54 6.37 -12.76
CA ASN A 311 1.93 6.08 -11.39
C ASN A 311 2.93 7.11 -10.84
N GLN A 312 3.95 7.48 -11.62
CA GLN A 312 4.92 8.51 -11.21
C GLN A 312 4.24 9.87 -10.97
N LEU A 313 3.34 10.28 -11.86
CA LEU A 313 2.57 11.51 -11.72
C LEU A 313 1.64 11.48 -10.51
N ARG A 314 0.99 10.34 -10.27
CA ARG A 314 0.12 10.16 -9.10
C ARG A 314 0.92 10.23 -7.79
N MET A 315 2.06 9.54 -7.73
CA MET A 315 2.96 9.56 -6.58
C MET A 315 3.50 10.95 -6.25
N ALA A 316 3.60 11.80 -7.28
CA ALA A 316 3.97 13.20 -7.16
C ALA A 316 2.78 14.11 -6.83
N GLY A 317 1.57 13.56 -6.66
CA GLY A 317 0.36 14.35 -6.38
C GLY A 317 -0.17 15.17 -7.56
N MET A 318 0.32 14.93 -8.79
CA MET A 318 -0.04 15.72 -9.98
C MET A 318 -1.29 15.21 -10.70
N VAL A 319 -1.70 14.00 -10.41
CA VAL A 319 -2.83 13.31 -11.06
C VAL A 319 -3.69 12.65 -10.00
N GLN A 320 -4.99 12.80 -10.17
CA GLN A 320 -6.00 12.09 -9.39
C GLN A 320 -6.58 10.92 -10.18
N ILE A 321 -7.14 9.95 -9.45
CA ILE A 321 -7.75 8.74 -10.01
C ILE A 321 -9.20 8.67 -9.56
N LEU A 322 -10.10 8.44 -10.52
CA LEU A 322 -11.45 7.98 -10.28
C LEU A 322 -11.47 6.45 -10.43
N LEU A 323 -11.82 5.75 -9.35
CA LEU A 323 -12.01 4.31 -9.33
C LEU A 323 -13.48 3.98 -9.52
N SER A 324 -13.84 3.31 -10.62
CA SER A 324 -15.19 2.78 -10.84
C SER A 324 -15.41 1.46 -10.09
N GLU A 325 -16.68 1.05 -9.96
CA GLU A 325 -17.05 -0.25 -9.34
C GLU A 325 -16.45 -1.44 -10.11
N ASP A 326 -16.37 -1.34 -11.43
CA ASP A 326 -15.81 -2.37 -12.30
C ASP A 326 -14.28 -2.43 -12.26
N GLY A 327 -13.64 -1.58 -11.43
CA GLY A 327 -12.19 -1.50 -11.29
C GLY A 327 -11.49 -0.65 -12.36
N ASP A 328 -12.24 -0.03 -13.26
CA ASP A 328 -11.69 0.89 -14.26
C ASP A 328 -11.15 2.15 -13.59
N ARG A 329 -10.08 2.69 -14.16
CA ARG A 329 -9.38 3.86 -13.66
C ARG A 329 -9.37 4.96 -14.69
N GLN A 330 -9.96 6.08 -14.36
CA GLN A 330 -9.83 7.34 -15.10
C GLN A 330 -8.88 8.27 -14.37
N TYR A 331 -8.08 9.01 -15.13
CA TYR A 331 -7.08 9.92 -14.62
C TYR A 331 -7.42 11.35 -15.05
N SER A 332 -7.20 12.30 -14.16
CA SER A 332 -7.31 13.74 -14.44
C SER A 332 -6.23 14.52 -13.69
N PRO A 333 -5.89 15.76 -14.11
CA PRO A 333 -4.87 16.54 -13.42
C PRO A 333 -5.37 16.97 -12.04
N ARG A 334 -4.43 17.12 -11.12
CA ARG A 334 -4.65 17.64 -9.77
C ARG A 334 -3.88 18.95 -9.62
N TYR A 335 -4.57 20.08 -9.79
CA TYR A 335 -3.93 21.40 -9.86
C TYR A 335 -3.31 21.84 -8.54
N ASP A 336 -3.93 21.54 -7.40
CA ASP A 336 -3.37 21.78 -6.06
C ASP A 336 -2.04 21.07 -5.84
N GLY A 337 -1.79 19.94 -6.50
CA GLY A 337 -0.51 19.24 -6.45
C GLY A 337 0.64 20.04 -7.06
N PHE A 338 0.38 20.84 -8.09
CA PHE A 338 1.38 21.75 -8.67
C PHE A 338 1.68 22.91 -7.73
N GLU A 339 0.64 23.52 -7.14
CA GLU A 339 0.78 24.60 -6.17
C GLU A 339 1.56 24.15 -4.95
N ASN A 340 1.19 23.00 -4.36
CA ASN A 340 1.90 22.40 -3.23
C ASN A 340 3.39 22.14 -3.54
N THR A 341 3.71 21.72 -4.77
CA THR A 341 5.10 21.48 -5.17
C THR A 341 5.91 22.78 -5.20
N ILE A 342 5.33 23.85 -5.72
CA ILE A 342 5.97 25.17 -5.76
C ILE A 342 6.18 25.70 -4.34
N ASP A 343 5.19 25.57 -3.48
CA ASP A 343 5.28 26.05 -2.11
C ASP A 343 6.28 25.23 -1.30
N LEU A 344 6.30 23.91 -1.46
CA LEU A 344 7.29 23.03 -0.84
C LEU A 344 8.71 23.36 -1.28
N LEU A 345 8.92 23.70 -2.56
CA LEU A 345 10.21 24.14 -3.06
C LEU A 345 10.63 25.50 -2.48
N LYS A 346 9.73 26.45 -2.40
CA LYS A 346 10.00 27.78 -1.81
C LYS A 346 10.40 27.64 -0.34
N ASN A 347 9.58 26.92 0.45
CA ASN A 347 9.83 26.73 1.87
C ASN A 347 11.18 26.01 2.10
N PHE A 348 11.48 24.99 1.31
CA PHE A 348 12.76 24.28 1.40
C PHE A 348 13.96 25.18 1.09
N VAL A 349 13.89 26.05 0.09
CA VAL A 349 14.98 26.98 -0.27
C VAL A 349 15.12 28.11 0.73
N GLN A 350 14.01 28.58 1.32
CA GLN A 350 13.99 29.64 2.34
C GLN A 350 14.43 29.16 3.72
N GLY A 351 14.42 27.84 3.96
CA GLY A 351 14.84 27.24 5.23
C GLY A 351 13.76 27.30 6.30
N ASP A 352 12.48 27.38 5.90
CA ASP A 352 11.30 27.38 6.77
C ASP A 352 10.82 25.96 7.09
#